data_76940b0243f8cac63fb0763d9e187f5c
#
_entry.id   76940b0243f8cac63fb0763d9e187f5c
#
_cell.length_a   1.000
_cell.length_b   1.000
_cell.length_c   1.000
_cell.angle_alpha   90.00
_cell.angle_beta   90.00
_cell.angle_gamma   90.00
#
_symmetry.space_group_name_H-M   'P 1'
#
loop_
_entity.id
_entity.type
_entity.pdbx_description
1 polymer ?
#
loop_
_entity_poly.entity_id
_entity_poly.type
_entity_poly.pdbx_seq_one_letter_code
_entity_poly.pdbx_strand_id
1 'polypeptide(L)'
;MPKTTDTAATPDGTCAVRLFTPDGPGRWPGVVMFPDAGGVRDTFDRMAAKLAGFGYVVLLPDVYYREGDWAPFDMKTAFGDPQERARIMFMIGTLTPDRVTRDADALLNYLASRPEVIGDRFGVCGYCMGGRMSVVVAGRLPDXAPLPDRVAAAAAFHPGGLVANSPDSPHLLADRISATVYIGGAENDPSFTADHAEKLDKAFSAAGVPHRIECYPAAHGFAVPDNPSYDAAADERHWAAMTETFGAALN
;
A
#
# COMPACT_ATOMS: atom_id res chain seq x y z
N MET A 1 -18.43 7.85 -6.43
CA MET A 1 -17.43 7.09 -7.20
C MET A 1 -17.97 5.69 -7.47
N PRO A 2 -18.08 5.28 -8.72
CA PRO A 2 -18.50 3.91 -9.06
C PRO A 2 -17.57 2.87 -8.43
N LYS A 3 -18.17 1.75 -7.99
CA LYS A 3 -17.44 0.62 -7.40
C LYS A 3 -17.85 -0.66 -8.14
N THR A 4 -16.87 -1.43 -8.58
CA THR A 4 -17.07 -2.75 -9.17
C THR A 4 -16.34 -3.80 -8.31
N THR A 5 -17.03 -4.89 -8.01
CA THR A 5 -16.40 -6.06 -7.35
C THR A 5 -16.10 -7.09 -8.43
N ASP A 6 -14.88 -7.60 -8.45
CA ASP A 6 -14.39 -8.51 -9.49
C ASP A 6 -13.35 -9.44 -8.87
N THR A 7 -12.67 -10.21 -9.69
CA THR A 7 -11.57 -11.07 -9.26
C THR A 7 -10.37 -10.92 -10.19
N ALA A 8 -9.19 -10.98 -9.61
CA ALA A 8 -7.93 -11.03 -10.36
C ALA A 8 -7.31 -12.42 -10.21
N ALA A 9 -6.93 -13.02 -11.33
CA ALA A 9 -6.20 -14.30 -11.30
C ALA A 9 -4.76 -14.04 -10.84
N THR A 10 -4.32 -14.76 -9.83
CA THR A 10 -2.96 -14.70 -9.31
C THR A 10 -2.31 -16.08 -9.42
N PRO A 11 -0.98 -16.18 -9.28
CA PRO A 11 -0.32 -17.50 -9.31
C PRO A 11 -0.81 -18.46 -8.23
N ASP A 12 -1.33 -17.95 -7.11
CA ASP A 12 -1.75 -18.78 -5.98
C ASP A 12 -3.27 -18.93 -5.87
N GLY A 13 -4.05 -18.40 -6.83
CA GLY A 13 -5.51 -18.54 -6.80
C GLY A 13 -6.23 -17.31 -7.34
N THR A 14 -7.42 -17.09 -6.85
CA THR A 14 -8.29 -15.98 -7.30
C THR A 14 -8.42 -14.96 -6.18
N CYS A 15 -7.90 -13.77 -6.43
CA CYS A 15 -7.95 -12.65 -5.47
C CYS A 15 -9.21 -11.83 -5.72
N ALA A 16 -10.06 -11.68 -4.71
CA ALA A 16 -11.19 -10.76 -4.79
C ALA A 16 -10.66 -9.33 -4.82
N VAL A 17 -11.17 -8.51 -5.73
CA VAL A 17 -10.74 -7.12 -5.88
C VAL A 17 -11.93 -6.18 -5.94
N ARG A 18 -11.74 -4.96 -5.48
CA ARG A 18 -12.72 -3.88 -5.58
C ARG A 18 -12.09 -2.76 -6.39
N LEU A 19 -12.73 -2.39 -7.49
CA LEU A 19 -12.24 -1.34 -8.38
C LEU A 19 -13.11 -0.10 -8.22
N PHE A 20 -12.46 1.03 -7.97
CA PHE A 20 -13.13 2.33 -7.81
C PHE A 20 -12.66 3.24 -8.94
N THR A 21 -13.59 3.90 -9.62
CA THR A 21 -13.28 4.80 -10.74
C THR A 21 -13.80 6.21 -10.45
N PRO A 22 -13.16 7.23 -11.01
CA PRO A 22 -13.74 8.58 -11.00
C PRO A 22 -15.11 8.60 -11.65
N ASP A 23 -15.91 9.62 -11.35
CA ASP A 23 -17.22 9.79 -11.97
C ASP A 23 -17.07 10.29 -13.40
N GLY A 24 -17.98 9.85 -14.26
CA GLY A 24 -18.04 10.27 -15.68
C GLY A 24 -17.17 9.42 -16.60
N PRO A 25 -17.19 9.75 -17.89
CA PRO A 25 -16.39 9.04 -18.88
C PRO A 25 -14.94 9.56 -18.90
N GLY A 26 -13.98 8.66 -19.06
CA GLY A 26 -12.56 9.04 -19.14
C GLY A 26 -11.65 7.87 -18.94
N ARG A 27 -10.37 8.17 -18.89
CA ARG A 27 -9.31 7.22 -18.54
C ARG A 27 -8.38 7.90 -17.55
N TRP A 28 -7.94 7.14 -16.55
CA TRP A 28 -7.17 7.71 -15.44
C TRP A 28 -6.00 6.80 -15.05
N PRO A 29 -4.96 7.35 -14.43
CA PRO A 29 -3.86 6.51 -13.93
C PRO A 29 -4.36 5.49 -12.92
N GLY A 30 -3.77 4.28 -12.93
CA GLY A 30 -4.13 3.21 -12.02
C GLY A 30 -3.29 3.21 -10.76
N VAL A 31 -3.92 2.88 -9.62
CA VAL A 31 -3.26 2.77 -8.32
C VAL A 31 -3.74 1.51 -7.62
N VAL A 32 -2.82 0.71 -7.05
CA VAL A 32 -3.17 -0.36 -6.13
C VAL A 32 -3.07 0.17 -4.70
N MET A 33 -4.14 0.02 -3.91
CA MET A 33 -4.19 0.43 -2.50
C MET A 33 -4.16 -0.82 -1.62
N PHE A 34 -3.09 -1.01 -0.84
CA PHE A 34 -2.96 -2.14 0.09
C PHE A 34 -3.51 -1.75 1.46
N PRO A 35 -4.45 -2.54 2.01
CA PRO A 35 -5.03 -2.23 3.31
C PRO A 35 -4.05 -2.46 4.47
N ASP A 36 -4.45 -2.04 5.66
CA ASP A 36 -3.73 -2.38 6.88
C ASP A 36 -3.99 -3.84 7.31
N ALA A 37 -3.51 -4.22 8.48
CA ALA A 37 -3.64 -5.58 9.02
C ALA A 37 -5.09 -6.07 9.16
N GLY A 38 -6.05 -5.16 9.23
CA GLY A 38 -7.48 -5.52 9.28
C GLY A 38 -8.05 -5.97 7.94
N GLY A 39 -7.28 -5.82 6.86
CA GLY A 39 -7.72 -6.25 5.53
C GLY A 39 -8.81 -5.38 4.93
N VAL A 40 -9.42 -5.89 3.86
CA VAL A 40 -10.44 -5.17 3.10
C VAL A 40 -11.73 -5.05 3.92
N ARG A 41 -12.22 -3.83 4.07
CA ARG A 41 -13.46 -3.52 4.80
C ARG A 41 -14.02 -2.17 4.36
N ASP A 42 -15.20 -1.79 4.87
CA ASP A 42 -15.90 -0.56 4.46
C ASP A 42 -15.03 0.69 4.57
N THR A 43 -14.15 0.76 5.56
CA THR A 43 -13.26 1.91 5.71
C THR A 43 -12.33 2.03 4.50
N PHE A 44 -11.75 0.93 4.05
CA PHE A 44 -10.90 0.95 2.86
C PHE A 44 -11.70 1.19 1.58
N ASP A 45 -12.98 0.77 1.53
CA ASP A 45 -13.86 1.16 0.41
C ASP A 45 -14.00 2.69 0.32
N ARG A 46 -14.25 3.33 1.48
CA ARG A 46 -14.37 4.79 1.52
C ARG A 46 -13.06 5.49 1.16
N MET A 47 -11.92 4.95 1.63
CA MET A 47 -10.60 5.50 1.31
C MET A 47 -10.28 5.35 -0.18
N ALA A 48 -10.56 4.19 -0.76
CA ALA A 48 -10.36 3.97 -2.20
C ALA A 48 -11.27 4.87 -3.04
N ALA A 49 -12.54 5.03 -2.63
CA ALA A 49 -13.45 5.96 -3.30
C ALA A 49 -12.95 7.41 -3.19
N LYS A 50 -12.38 7.80 -2.05
CA LYS A 50 -11.80 9.14 -1.88
C LYS A 50 -10.62 9.34 -2.83
N LEU A 51 -9.72 8.35 -2.92
CA LEU A 51 -8.59 8.42 -3.86
C LEU A 51 -9.09 8.47 -5.33
N ALA A 52 -10.12 7.69 -5.65
CA ALA A 52 -10.73 7.76 -6.99
C ALA A 52 -11.28 9.15 -7.29
N GLY A 53 -11.81 9.83 -6.28
CA GLY A 53 -12.28 11.21 -6.41
C GLY A 53 -11.18 12.21 -6.78
N PHE A 54 -9.91 11.87 -6.55
CA PHE A 54 -8.78 12.69 -6.97
C PHE A 54 -8.30 12.36 -8.41
N GLY A 55 -9.00 11.48 -9.13
CA GLY A 55 -8.70 11.22 -10.54
C GLY A 55 -7.86 9.96 -10.79
N TYR A 56 -8.02 8.93 -9.96
CA TYR A 56 -7.28 7.65 -10.13
C TYR A 56 -8.27 6.48 -10.23
N VAL A 57 -7.91 5.48 -11.02
CA VAL A 57 -8.59 4.17 -10.94
C VAL A 57 -7.90 3.41 -9.81
N VAL A 58 -8.66 3.08 -8.75
CA VAL A 58 -8.08 2.49 -7.54
C VAL A 58 -8.51 1.03 -7.41
N LEU A 59 -7.52 0.14 -7.34
CA LEU A 59 -7.73 -1.29 -7.12
C LEU A 59 -7.40 -1.62 -5.66
N LEU A 60 -8.40 -2.14 -4.94
CA LEU A 60 -8.28 -2.56 -3.54
C LEU A 60 -8.38 -4.09 -3.49
N PRO A 61 -7.25 -4.81 -3.34
CA PRO A 61 -7.27 -6.28 -3.32
C PRO A 61 -7.53 -6.84 -1.93
N ASP A 62 -8.18 -8.00 -1.86
CA ASP A 62 -8.20 -8.81 -0.63
C ASP A 62 -6.85 -9.51 -0.50
N VAL A 63 -5.94 -8.94 0.26
CA VAL A 63 -4.58 -9.47 0.42
C VAL A 63 -4.55 -10.81 1.16
N TYR A 64 -5.67 -11.16 1.83
CA TYR A 64 -5.78 -12.41 2.58
C TYR A 64 -6.56 -13.49 1.84
N TYR A 65 -6.81 -13.34 0.55
CA TYR A 65 -7.62 -14.26 -0.26
C TYR A 65 -7.20 -15.75 -0.13
N ARG A 66 -5.94 -16.01 0.22
CA ARG A 66 -5.44 -17.38 0.42
C ARG A 66 -6.03 -18.05 1.65
N GLU A 67 -6.56 -17.26 2.57
CA GLU A 67 -7.14 -17.76 3.83
C GLU A 67 -8.64 -18.11 3.69
N GLY A 68 -9.15 -18.10 2.45
CA GLY A 68 -10.56 -18.43 2.17
C GLY A 68 -11.51 -17.38 2.73
N ASP A 69 -12.63 -17.82 3.28
CA ASP A 69 -13.64 -16.92 3.84
C ASP A 69 -13.24 -16.52 5.27
N TRP A 70 -12.36 -15.53 5.37
CA TRP A 70 -11.93 -15.04 6.68
C TRP A 70 -12.90 -14.01 7.25
N ALA A 71 -13.09 -14.07 8.57
CA ALA A 71 -13.98 -13.12 9.27
C ALA A 71 -13.28 -11.76 9.44
N PRO A 72 -13.96 -10.65 9.12
CA PRO A 72 -13.37 -9.32 9.31
C PRO A 72 -12.98 -9.03 10.75
N PHE A 73 -11.94 -8.24 10.93
CA PHE A 73 -11.47 -7.83 12.27
C PHE A 73 -12.15 -6.51 12.68
N ASP A 74 -12.50 -6.42 13.95
CA ASP A 74 -12.85 -5.12 14.56
C ASP A 74 -11.57 -4.45 15.03
N MET A 75 -11.09 -3.48 14.28
CA MET A 75 -9.79 -2.83 14.54
C MET A 75 -9.76 -2.05 15.86
N LYS A 76 -10.91 -1.79 16.48
CA LYS A 76 -10.96 -1.15 17.80
C LYS A 76 -10.54 -2.11 18.92
N THR A 77 -10.79 -3.39 18.75
CA THR A 77 -10.58 -4.40 19.80
C THR A 77 -9.57 -5.47 19.45
N ALA A 78 -9.33 -5.72 18.17
CA ALA A 78 -8.60 -6.90 17.69
C ALA A 78 -7.18 -7.04 18.25
N PHE A 79 -6.47 -5.93 18.43
CA PHE A 79 -5.11 -6.00 19.00
C PHE A 79 -5.10 -6.16 20.51
N GLY A 80 -6.22 -5.86 21.19
CA GLY A 80 -6.39 -6.09 22.63
C GLY A 80 -6.85 -7.50 22.98
N ASP A 81 -7.46 -8.20 22.04
CA ASP A 81 -7.92 -9.58 22.22
C ASP A 81 -6.80 -10.55 21.80
N PRO A 82 -6.31 -11.41 22.72
CA PRO A 82 -5.18 -12.30 22.38
C PRO A 82 -5.45 -13.26 21.22
N GLN A 83 -6.69 -13.73 21.04
CA GLN A 83 -7.04 -14.66 19.95
C GLN A 83 -7.07 -13.92 18.61
N GLU A 84 -7.74 -12.77 18.57
CA GLU A 84 -7.79 -11.96 17.34
C GLU A 84 -6.39 -11.45 16.95
N ARG A 85 -5.62 -11.02 17.95
CA ARG A 85 -4.24 -10.61 17.72
C ARG A 85 -3.40 -11.74 17.11
N ALA A 86 -3.53 -12.95 17.66
CA ALA A 86 -2.81 -14.11 17.12
C ALA A 86 -3.24 -14.40 15.67
N ARG A 87 -4.55 -14.30 15.40
CA ARG A 87 -5.10 -14.49 14.03
C ARG A 87 -4.56 -13.45 13.06
N ILE A 88 -4.55 -12.17 13.45
CA ILE A 88 -3.99 -11.09 12.63
C ILE A 88 -2.52 -11.35 12.34
N MET A 89 -1.74 -11.69 13.38
CA MET A 89 -0.29 -11.91 13.21
C MET A 89 -0.02 -13.11 12.30
N PHE A 90 -0.82 -14.16 12.39
CA PHE A 90 -0.74 -15.30 11.48
C PHE A 90 -0.98 -14.84 10.03
N MET A 91 -2.07 -14.10 9.80
CA MET A 91 -2.44 -13.65 8.44
C MET A 91 -1.37 -12.71 7.85
N ILE A 92 -0.85 -11.78 8.65
CA ILE A 92 0.28 -10.93 8.22
C ILE A 92 1.48 -11.79 7.83
N GLY A 93 1.76 -12.84 8.61
CA GLY A 93 2.88 -13.75 8.35
C GLY A 93 2.78 -14.50 7.02
N THR A 94 1.56 -14.66 6.48
CA THR A 94 1.39 -15.32 5.17
C THR A 94 1.80 -14.41 4.01
N LEU A 95 1.93 -13.11 4.22
CA LEU A 95 2.25 -12.11 3.19
C LEU A 95 3.77 -11.97 3.04
N THR A 96 4.41 -13.04 2.59
CA THR A 96 5.86 -13.01 2.34
C THR A 96 6.17 -12.05 1.19
N PRO A 97 7.40 -11.49 1.14
CA PRO A 97 7.77 -10.61 0.02
C PRO A 97 7.53 -11.24 -1.37
N ASP A 98 7.80 -12.54 -1.51
CA ASP A 98 7.59 -13.25 -2.79
C ASP A 98 6.10 -13.29 -3.16
N ARG A 99 5.22 -13.62 -2.20
CA ARG A 99 3.77 -13.62 -2.45
C ARG A 99 3.27 -12.23 -2.81
N VAL A 100 3.69 -11.23 -2.04
CA VAL A 100 3.31 -9.83 -2.27
C VAL A 100 3.73 -9.38 -3.68
N THR A 101 4.95 -9.75 -4.10
CA THR A 101 5.46 -9.37 -5.44
C THR A 101 4.66 -10.04 -6.56
N ARG A 102 4.40 -11.36 -6.44
CA ARG A 102 3.64 -12.08 -7.47
C ARG A 102 2.19 -11.58 -7.56
N ASP A 103 1.58 -11.31 -6.40
CA ASP A 103 0.21 -10.75 -6.38
C ASP A 103 0.20 -9.36 -7.02
N ALA A 104 1.17 -8.52 -6.67
CA ALA A 104 1.25 -7.17 -7.22
C ALA A 104 1.38 -7.21 -8.75
N ASP A 105 2.21 -8.10 -9.30
CA ASP A 105 2.32 -8.24 -10.75
C ASP A 105 0.96 -8.59 -11.38
N ALA A 106 0.25 -9.55 -10.80
CA ALA A 106 -1.08 -9.94 -11.29
C ALA A 106 -2.08 -8.79 -11.18
N LEU A 107 -2.05 -8.03 -10.08
CA LEU A 107 -2.94 -6.89 -9.85
C LEU A 107 -2.65 -5.75 -10.83
N LEU A 108 -1.36 -5.48 -11.13
CA LEU A 108 -0.99 -4.47 -12.11
C LEU A 108 -1.39 -4.92 -13.54
N ASN A 109 -1.29 -6.22 -13.83
CA ASN A 109 -1.78 -6.75 -15.11
C ASN A 109 -3.30 -6.60 -15.22
N TYR A 110 -4.03 -6.84 -14.13
CA TYR A 110 -5.47 -6.60 -14.08
C TYR A 110 -5.78 -5.12 -14.37
N LEU A 111 -5.09 -4.18 -13.69
CA LEU A 111 -5.29 -2.74 -13.95
C LEU A 111 -4.97 -2.38 -15.42
N ALA A 112 -3.86 -2.88 -15.95
CA ALA A 112 -3.46 -2.61 -17.33
C ALA A 112 -4.51 -3.07 -18.37
N SER A 113 -5.29 -4.11 -18.03
CA SER A 113 -6.31 -4.63 -18.92
C SER A 113 -7.62 -3.82 -18.90
N ARG A 114 -7.75 -2.87 -17.97
CA ARG A 114 -8.99 -2.13 -17.78
C ARG A 114 -9.11 -0.97 -18.79
N PRO A 115 -10.25 -0.85 -19.49
CA PRO A 115 -10.40 0.22 -20.48
C PRO A 115 -10.39 1.62 -19.88
N GLU A 116 -10.74 1.76 -18.59
CA GLU A 116 -10.72 3.02 -17.88
C GLU A 116 -9.34 3.43 -17.37
N VAL A 117 -8.32 2.58 -17.55
CA VAL A 117 -6.96 2.87 -17.06
C VAL A 117 -6.10 3.39 -18.21
N ILE A 118 -5.33 4.46 -17.97
CA ILE A 118 -4.37 5.01 -18.92
C ILE A 118 -2.94 4.68 -18.48
N GLY A 119 -2.10 4.39 -19.46
CA GLY A 119 -0.67 4.16 -19.21
C GLY A 119 -0.36 2.73 -18.79
N ASP A 120 0.92 2.50 -18.57
CA ASP A 120 1.47 1.20 -18.17
C ASP A 120 2.35 1.31 -16.90
N ARG A 121 2.39 2.50 -16.31
CA ARG A 121 3.06 2.77 -15.04
C ARG A 121 2.02 3.17 -13.99
N PHE A 122 2.15 2.63 -12.80
CA PHE A 122 1.10 2.64 -11.79
C PHE A 122 1.59 3.22 -10.47
N GLY A 123 0.64 3.70 -9.67
CA GLY A 123 0.90 4.02 -8.28
C GLY A 123 0.64 2.81 -7.39
N VAL A 124 1.34 2.74 -6.27
CA VAL A 124 1.00 1.82 -5.20
C VAL A 124 0.95 2.61 -3.90
N CYS A 125 -0.04 2.35 -3.05
CA CYS A 125 -0.06 2.95 -1.72
C CYS A 125 -0.53 1.93 -0.70
N GLY A 126 -0.23 2.21 0.57
CA GLY A 126 -0.70 1.32 1.61
C GLY A 126 -0.48 1.86 3.01
N TYR A 127 -1.09 1.15 3.96
CA TYR A 127 -1.22 1.57 5.35
C TYR A 127 -0.71 0.47 6.26
N CYS A 128 0.13 0.81 7.26
CA CYS A 128 0.70 -0.17 8.19
C CYS A 128 1.44 -1.28 7.42
N MET A 129 0.95 -2.51 7.51
CA MET A 129 1.40 -3.67 6.74
C MET A 129 1.37 -3.37 5.22
N GLY A 130 0.28 -2.77 4.73
CA GLY A 130 0.14 -2.39 3.31
C GLY A 130 1.17 -1.34 2.88
N GLY A 131 1.59 -0.46 3.81
CA GLY A 131 2.67 0.48 3.54
C GLY A 131 4.00 -0.24 3.29
N ARG A 132 4.29 -1.28 4.08
CA ARG A 132 5.45 -2.13 3.82
C ARG A 132 5.32 -2.80 2.45
N MET A 133 4.12 -3.32 2.13
CA MET A 133 3.87 -3.98 0.83
C MET A 133 4.18 -3.02 -0.33
N SER A 134 3.78 -1.75 -0.24
CA SER A 134 4.03 -0.76 -1.30
C SER A 134 5.52 -0.60 -1.60
N VAL A 135 6.36 -0.55 -0.57
CA VAL A 135 7.80 -0.42 -0.75
C VAL A 135 8.41 -1.72 -1.30
N VAL A 136 7.96 -2.88 -0.80
CA VAL A 136 8.40 -4.19 -1.31
C VAL A 136 8.08 -4.29 -2.82
N VAL A 137 6.87 -3.91 -3.21
CA VAL A 137 6.43 -3.97 -4.61
C VAL A 137 7.31 -3.06 -5.47
N ALA A 138 7.58 -1.84 -5.02
CA ALA A 138 8.42 -0.89 -5.77
C ALA A 138 9.84 -1.44 -6.00
N GLY A 139 10.39 -2.20 -5.03
CA GLY A 139 11.77 -2.70 -5.13
C GLY A 139 11.91 -4.12 -5.67
N ARG A 140 10.85 -4.95 -5.62
CA ARG A 140 10.95 -6.33 -6.07
C ARG A 140 10.22 -6.62 -7.39
N LEU A 141 9.28 -5.76 -7.78
CA LEU A 141 8.52 -5.99 -9.01
C LEU A 141 9.42 -6.05 -10.26
N PRO A 142 10.53 -5.30 -10.38
CA PRO A 142 11.43 -5.43 -11.53
C PRO A 142 11.90 -6.86 -11.82
N ASP A 143 11.92 -7.74 -10.86
CA ASP A 143 12.30 -9.16 -11.07
C ASP A 143 11.22 -10.03 -11.71
N UNK A 144 10.16 -9.56 -11.53
CA UNK A 144 9.14 -10.40 -11.88
C UNK A 144 8.54 -10.09 -13.16
N ALA A 145 8.73 -9.00 -13.51
CA ALA A 145 8.00 -8.46 -14.68
C ALA A 145 8.95 -8.31 -15.88
N PRO A 146 8.44 -8.54 -17.08
CA PRO A 146 9.24 -8.27 -18.28
C PRO A 146 9.43 -6.78 -18.56
N LEU A 147 8.68 -5.90 -17.88
CA LEU A 147 8.77 -4.45 -18.01
C LEU A 147 9.22 -3.87 -16.67
N PRO A 148 10.49 -3.53 -16.52
CA PRO A 148 10.93 -2.79 -15.33
C PRO A 148 10.22 -1.44 -15.27
N ASP A 149 10.18 -0.85 -14.11
CA ASP A 149 9.62 0.49 -13.87
C ASP A 149 8.10 0.59 -13.97
N ARG A 150 7.38 -0.52 -13.79
CA ARG A 150 5.91 -0.48 -13.78
C ARG A 150 5.34 0.33 -12.61
N VAL A 151 6.11 0.49 -11.52
CA VAL A 151 5.68 1.32 -10.39
C VAL A 151 6.34 2.70 -10.56
N ALA A 152 5.53 3.72 -10.80
CA ALA A 152 6.02 5.10 -10.93
C ALA A 152 6.11 5.80 -9.57
N ALA A 153 5.22 5.43 -8.63
CA ALA A 153 5.20 6.05 -7.30
C ALA A 153 4.73 5.05 -6.25
N ALA A 154 5.33 5.12 -5.07
CA ALA A 154 4.94 4.32 -3.91
C ALA A 154 4.73 5.23 -2.71
N ALA A 155 3.56 5.14 -2.06
CA ALA A 155 3.26 5.93 -0.85
C ALA A 155 2.93 4.98 0.30
N ALA A 156 3.63 5.13 1.43
CA ALA A 156 3.47 4.27 2.60
C ALA A 156 3.16 5.11 3.84
N PHE A 157 2.05 4.80 4.51
CA PHE A 157 1.61 5.56 5.68
C PHE A 157 1.66 4.69 6.94
N HIS A 158 2.24 5.23 7.99
CA HIS A 158 2.56 4.56 9.25
C HIS A 158 3.04 3.10 9.02
N PRO A 159 4.03 2.91 8.09
CA PRO A 159 4.46 1.56 7.75
C PRO A 159 5.26 0.91 8.87
N GLY A 160 5.08 -0.40 9.03
CA GLY A 160 5.95 -1.16 9.93
C GLY A 160 6.93 -2.02 9.14
N GLY A 161 8.12 -2.26 9.73
CA GLY A 161 9.06 -3.25 9.20
C GLY A 161 9.78 -2.86 7.91
N LEU A 162 9.96 -1.56 7.63
CA LEU A 162 10.75 -1.12 6.47
C LEU A 162 12.25 -1.31 6.69
N VAL A 163 12.67 -1.30 7.94
CA VAL A 163 14.06 -1.56 8.33
C VAL A 163 14.05 -2.67 9.38
N ALA A 164 14.62 -3.80 9.05
CA ALA A 164 14.66 -4.98 9.92
C ALA A 164 16.00 -5.69 9.77
N ASN A 165 16.35 -6.47 10.77
CA ASN A 165 17.55 -7.33 10.70
C ASN A 165 17.19 -8.64 9.98
N SER A 166 16.98 -8.52 8.68
CA SER A 166 16.56 -9.64 7.81
C SER A 166 17.07 -9.39 6.40
N PRO A 167 17.47 -10.41 5.66
CA PRO A 167 17.86 -10.23 4.26
C PRO A 167 16.72 -9.75 3.37
N ASP A 168 15.47 -9.91 3.80
CA ASP A 168 14.29 -9.44 3.06
C ASP A 168 13.82 -8.05 3.51
N SER A 169 14.67 -7.31 4.24
CA SER A 169 14.28 -5.99 4.73
C SER A 169 14.10 -5.01 3.57
N PRO A 170 12.97 -4.29 3.48
CA PRO A 170 12.70 -3.42 2.33
C PRO A 170 13.76 -2.35 2.06
N HIS A 171 14.44 -1.82 3.10
CA HIS A 171 15.49 -0.82 2.87
C HIS A 171 16.66 -1.34 2.03
N LEU A 172 16.84 -2.67 1.98
CA LEU A 172 17.89 -3.31 1.17
C LEU A 172 17.52 -3.39 -0.32
N LEU A 173 16.29 -2.98 -0.68
CA LEU A 173 15.83 -2.96 -2.07
C LEU A 173 16.07 -1.60 -2.74
N ALA A 174 16.70 -0.66 -2.05
CA ALA A 174 16.83 0.72 -2.51
C ALA A 174 17.42 0.83 -3.93
N ASP A 175 18.46 0.07 -4.23
CA ASP A 175 19.14 0.08 -5.53
C ASP A 175 18.29 -0.47 -6.69
N ARG A 176 17.10 -0.98 -6.38
CA ARG A 176 16.18 -1.59 -7.34
C ARG A 176 14.92 -0.73 -7.54
N ILE A 177 14.76 0.33 -6.75
CA ILE A 177 13.59 1.20 -6.80
C ILE A 177 13.82 2.34 -7.79
N SER A 178 13.01 2.39 -8.85
CA SER A 178 12.98 3.52 -9.78
C SER A 178 11.81 4.47 -9.50
N ALA A 179 10.88 4.07 -8.64
CA ALA A 179 9.70 4.84 -8.28
C ALA A 179 10.04 6.05 -7.41
N THR A 180 9.22 7.10 -7.47
CA THR A 180 9.22 8.14 -6.43
C THR A 180 8.57 7.57 -5.18
N VAL A 181 9.22 7.71 -4.02
CA VAL A 181 8.75 7.09 -2.79
C VAL A 181 8.39 8.14 -1.74
N TYR A 182 7.19 8.03 -1.16
CA TYR A 182 6.78 8.83 0.00
C TYR A 182 6.56 7.92 1.20
N ILE A 183 7.14 8.28 2.34
CA ILE A 183 6.95 7.57 3.61
C ILE A 183 6.44 8.57 4.66
N GLY A 184 5.23 8.33 5.15
CA GLY A 184 4.68 9.07 6.30
C GLY A 184 4.73 8.22 7.55
N GLY A 185 5.80 8.34 8.34
CA GLY A 185 5.95 7.63 9.61
C GLY A 185 5.14 8.27 10.73
N ALA A 186 4.84 7.52 11.77
CA ALA A 186 4.12 8.02 12.95
C ALA A 186 5.10 8.34 14.08
N GLU A 187 4.80 9.36 14.88
CA GLU A 187 5.62 9.72 16.02
C GLU A 187 5.57 8.64 17.10
N ASN A 188 6.71 8.35 17.69
CA ASN A 188 6.87 7.36 18.78
C ASN A 188 6.41 5.95 18.38
N ASP A 189 6.52 5.60 17.10
CA ASP A 189 6.11 4.30 16.57
C ASP A 189 7.30 3.31 16.65
N PRO A 190 7.22 2.26 17.49
CA PRO A 190 8.31 1.29 17.56
C PRO A 190 8.50 0.50 16.27
N SER A 191 7.51 0.46 15.39
CA SER A 191 7.61 -0.25 14.11
C SER A 191 8.35 0.57 13.04
N PHE A 192 8.46 1.90 13.24
CA PHE A 192 9.21 2.78 12.33
C PHE A 192 9.79 3.98 13.11
N THR A 193 10.91 3.74 13.76
CA THR A 193 11.58 4.72 14.64
C THR A 193 12.35 5.77 13.81
N ALA A 194 12.81 6.83 14.49
CA ALA A 194 13.69 7.83 13.86
C ALA A 194 14.97 7.19 13.29
N ASP A 195 15.54 6.21 13.99
CA ASP A 195 16.70 5.45 13.49
C ASP A 195 16.36 4.69 12.22
N HIS A 196 15.15 4.09 12.13
CA HIS A 196 14.69 3.42 10.92
C HIS A 196 14.52 4.42 9.77
N ALA A 197 13.97 5.59 10.06
CA ALA A 197 13.79 6.64 9.04
C ALA A 197 15.15 7.11 8.50
N GLU A 198 16.12 7.33 9.38
CA GLU A 198 17.48 7.73 8.98
C GLU A 198 18.17 6.66 8.13
N LYS A 199 18.04 5.39 8.51
CA LYS A 199 18.64 4.28 7.73
C LYS A 199 18.00 4.16 6.34
N LEU A 200 16.67 4.33 6.27
CA LEU A 200 15.95 4.27 5.00
C LEU A 200 16.33 5.46 4.11
N ASP A 201 16.39 6.66 4.69
CA ASP A 201 16.81 7.88 3.98
C ASP A 201 18.21 7.73 3.40
N LYS A 202 19.15 7.20 4.18
CA LYS A 202 20.53 6.94 3.72
C LYS A 202 20.54 5.93 2.56
N ALA A 203 19.76 4.85 2.68
CA ALA A 203 19.70 3.82 1.64
C ALA A 203 19.12 4.40 0.34
N PHE A 204 18.01 5.12 0.43
CA PHE A 204 17.38 5.74 -0.73
C PHE A 204 18.26 6.81 -1.38
N SER A 205 18.89 7.66 -0.55
CA SER A 205 19.82 8.71 -1.05
C SER A 205 21.02 8.09 -1.77
N ALA A 206 21.61 7.05 -1.19
CA ALA A 206 22.78 6.38 -1.79
C ALA A 206 22.42 5.72 -3.13
N ALA A 207 21.19 5.21 -3.26
CA ALA A 207 20.70 4.59 -4.48
C ALA A 207 20.12 5.58 -5.51
N GLY A 208 20.00 6.85 -5.11
CA GLY A 208 19.42 7.88 -6.01
C GLY A 208 17.91 7.80 -6.16
N VAL A 209 17.22 7.14 -5.23
CA VAL A 209 15.74 7.03 -5.24
C VAL A 209 15.13 8.41 -4.94
N PRO A 210 14.26 8.96 -5.83
CA PRO A 210 13.52 10.17 -5.45
C PRO A 210 12.59 9.85 -4.29
N HIS A 211 12.79 10.50 -3.14
CA HIS A 211 12.00 10.15 -1.96
C HIS A 211 11.78 11.32 -1.01
N ARG A 212 10.76 11.16 -0.16
CA ARG A 212 10.44 12.07 0.94
C ARG A 212 9.98 11.23 2.11
N ILE A 213 10.64 11.39 3.25
CA ILE A 213 10.30 10.69 4.50
C ILE A 213 9.91 11.74 5.53
N GLU A 214 8.70 11.63 6.06
CA GLU A 214 8.19 12.59 7.04
C GLU A 214 7.69 11.86 8.29
N CYS A 215 7.84 12.52 9.44
CA CYS A 215 7.24 12.07 10.69
C CYS A 215 5.97 12.91 10.95
N TYR A 216 4.88 12.22 11.18
CA TYR A 216 3.60 12.83 11.54
C TYR A 216 3.49 12.87 13.07
N PRO A 217 3.05 14.00 13.65
CA PRO A 217 2.85 14.06 15.10
C PRO A 217 1.55 13.34 15.50
N ALA A 218 1.50 12.07 15.22
CA ALA A 218 0.32 11.21 15.37
C ALA A 218 0.77 9.78 15.58
N ALA A 219 -0.07 8.95 16.19
CA ALA A 219 0.25 7.55 16.50
C ALA A 219 0.06 6.62 15.30
N HIS A 220 0.65 5.41 15.37
CA HIS A 220 0.47 4.37 14.35
C HIS A 220 -1.01 4.13 14.08
N GLY A 221 -1.42 4.18 12.82
CA GLY A 221 -2.83 4.05 12.43
C GLY A 221 -3.52 5.36 12.12
N PHE A 222 -2.81 6.49 12.22
CA PHE A 222 -3.38 7.84 12.12
C PHE A 222 -4.23 8.09 10.88
N ALA A 223 -3.93 7.43 9.77
CA ALA A 223 -4.57 7.70 8.47
C ALA A 223 -5.82 6.84 8.22
N VAL A 224 -6.17 5.92 9.13
CA VAL A 224 -7.26 4.97 8.88
C VAL A 224 -8.46 5.28 9.80
N PRO A 225 -9.60 5.74 9.25
CA PRO A 225 -10.69 6.31 10.05
C PRO A 225 -11.34 5.41 11.12
N ASP A 226 -11.24 4.09 10.99
CA ASP A 226 -11.77 3.18 12.03
C ASP A 226 -10.70 2.69 13.00
N ASN A 227 -9.46 3.18 12.88
CA ASN A 227 -8.41 2.87 13.84
C ASN A 227 -8.57 3.77 15.07
N PRO A 228 -8.39 3.24 16.30
CA PRO A 228 -8.47 4.06 17.51
C PRO A 228 -7.50 5.25 17.53
N SER A 229 -6.41 5.18 16.76
CA SER A 229 -5.39 6.24 16.69
C SER A 229 -5.64 7.23 15.55
N TYR A 230 -6.80 7.19 14.90
CA TYR A 230 -7.10 8.09 13.79
C TYR A 230 -6.94 9.56 14.21
N ASP A 231 -6.25 10.33 13.37
CA ASP A 231 -6.03 11.76 13.59
C ASP A 231 -6.41 12.51 12.33
N ALA A 232 -7.42 13.37 12.44
CA ALA A 232 -7.99 14.06 11.27
C ALA A 232 -7.00 15.02 10.60
N ALA A 233 -6.13 15.68 11.37
CA ALA A 233 -5.14 16.60 10.79
C ALA A 233 -4.04 15.83 10.06
N ALA A 234 -3.60 14.72 10.64
CA ALA A 234 -2.65 13.83 9.98
C ALA A 234 -3.28 13.18 8.73
N ASP A 235 -4.56 12.81 8.80
CA ASP A 235 -5.28 12.27 7.64
C ASP A 235 -5.33 13.28 6.49
N GLU A 236 -5.68 14.55 6.79
CA GLU A 236 -5.70 15.60 5.75
C GLU A 236 -4.32 15.76 5.10
N ARG A 237 -3.27 15.80 5.90
CA ARG A 237 -1.90 15.94 5.43
C ARG A 237 -1.46 14.73 4.58
N HIS A 238 -1.83 13.51 4.98
CA HIS A 238 -1.46 12.31 4.22
C HIS A 238 -2.12 12.29 2.83
N TRP A 239 -3.40 12.71 2.72
CA TRP A 239 -4.07 12.80 1.41
C TRP A 239 -3.36 13.80 0.50
N ALA A 240 -2.98 14.96 1.05
CA ALA A 240 -2.24 15.98 0.29
C ALA A 240 -0.89 15.42 -0.20
N ALA A 241 -0.13 14.79 0.68
CA ALA A 241 1.17 14.21 0.32
C ALA A 241 1.05 13.10 -0.73
N MET A 242 0.05 12.23 -0.59
CA MET A 242 -0.19 11.14 -1.53
C MET A 242 -0.57 11.67 -2.92
N THR A 243 -1.50 12.63 -2.97
CA THR A 243 -1.93 13.19 -4.26
C THR A 243 -0.83 14.01 -4.92
N GLU A 244 -0.01 14.72 -4.13
CA GLU A 244 1.19 15.39 -4.64
C GLU A 244 2.16 14.40 -5.28
N THR A 245 2.46 13.30 -4.56
CA THR A 245 3.40 12.28 -5.03
C THR A 245 2.90 11.61 -6.32
N PHE A 246 1.63 11.22 -6.34
CA PHE A 246 1.05 10.57 -7.51
C PHE A 246 0.87 11.55 -8.68
N GLY A 247 0.46 12.78 -8.41
CA GLY A 247 0.30 13.80 -9.45
C GLY A 247 1.61 14.12 -10.16
N ALA A 248 2.72 14.08 -9.44
CA ALA A 248 4.05 14.31 -10.04
C ALA A 248 4.55 13.12 -10.87
N ALA A 249 4.14 11.89 -10.54
CA ALA A 249 4.73 10.68 -11.12
C ALA A 249 3.83 9.97 -12.15
N LEU A 250 2.51 10.18 -12.10
CA LEU A 250 1.55 9.41 -12.91
C LEU A 250 0.88 10.23 -14.01
N ASN A 251 1.15 11.54 -14.12
CA ASN A 251 0.58 12.42 -15.14
C ASN A 251 1.48 12.54 -16.37
#